data_c4257dadc5e2312b8d39ff8a40d440f8
#
_entry.id   c4257dadc5e2312b8d39ff8a40d440f8
#
_cell.length_a   1.000
_cell.length_b   1.000
_cell.length_c   1.000
_cell.angle_alpha   90.00
_cell.angle_beta   90.00
_cell.angle_gamma   90.00
#
_symmetry.space_group_name_H-M   'P 1'
#
loop_
_entity.id
_entity.type
_entity.pdbx_description
1 polymer ?
#
loop_
_entity_poly.entity_id
_entity_poly.type
_entity_poly.pdbx_seq_one_letter_code
_entity_poly.pdbx_strand_id
1 'polypeptide(L)'
;MKHFVYEIKSLKQLKTVVRQLAQDPVVATASAVLLHVFTYSTDTQYIDEMKQVIKATLPQVIIVGASAVGQIIKDKIRSQTTAISVLCFATGRVFVKGASYSNLAEGKTIEGLRNFVTDKAELQGVEVLANVKGLDNLSFLSALDVLPEEIPVFGCGADADDDGNDTLVFDDNNYYTHGAIIVLYCGKQLHIQAYISVGWKTLGKSMTITQTSDNDMSIVTIDHKPAVEVYKKYLKIENNAQFAASVQEFPLIANRHGHNMARVAVTSTSKGTIQLAAKVHEGEIVRIGYADPAAIISAVRVALQKTAAFQPEGLLAYSCVTRKVFLKEYANEDNKPFNDLAPVCGFHTFGEIFRQGGHVDIYNCTWSA
;
A
#
# COMPACT_ATOMS: atom_id res chain seq x y z
N MET A 1 -20.26 -5.09 10.69
CA MET A 1 -18.87 -5.51 10.97
C MET A 1 -18.39 -4.83 12.24
N LYS A 2 -17.37 -5.35 12.95
CA LYS A 2 -16.69 -4.62 14.04
C LYS A 2 -15.18 -4.63 13.81
N HIS A 3 -14.54 -3.49 14.00
CA HIS A 3 -13.11 -3.30 13.83
C HIS A 3 -12.46 -2.98 15.17
N PHE A 4 -11.49 -3.81 15.59
CA PHE A 4 -10.66 -3.56 16.76
C PHE A 4 -9.25 -3.22 16.33
N VAL A 5 -8.64 -2.25 16.99
CA VAL A 5 -7.29 -1.75 16.67
C VAL A 5 -6.45 -1.66 17.93
N TYR A 6 -5.27 -2.29 17.90
CA TYR A 6 -4.36 -2.36 19.05
C TYR A 6 -2.92 -2.00 18.65
N GLU A 7 -2.22 -1.32 19.55
CA GLU A 7 -0.78 -1.18 19.53
C GLU A 7 -0.14 -2.30 20.37
N ILE A 8 0.80 -3.04 19.80
CA ILE A 8 1.48 -4.15 20.46
C ILE A 8 2.97 -3.87 20.54
N LYS A 9 3.50 -3.80 21.76
CA LYS A 9 4.92 -3.55 22.04
C LYS A 9 5.64 -4.80 22.58
N SER A 10 4.90 -5.87 22.89
CA SER A 10 5.48 -7.11 23.39
C SER A 10 4.52 -8.29 23.24
N LEU A 11 5.07 -9.50 23.19
CA LEU A 11 4.28 -10.74 23.20
C LEU A 11 3.39 -10.89 24.45
N LYS A 12 3.84 -10.35 25.59
CA LYS A 12 3.02 -10.34 26.82
C LYS A 12 1.75 -9.51 26.63
N GLN A 13 1.86 -8.34 26.01
CA GLN A 13 0.71 -7.48 25.69
C GLN A 13 -0.19 -8.16 24.66
N LEU A 14 0.38 -8.78 23.62
CA LEU A 14 -0.38 -9.54 22.63
C LEU A 14 -1.21 -10.66 23.30
N LYS A 15 -0.62 -11.45 24.19
CA LYS A 15 -1.34 -12.48 24.97
C LYS A 15 -2.54 -11.92 25.73
N THR A 16 -2.41 -10.73 26.27
CA THR A 16 -3.52 -10.06 27.00
C THR A 16 -4.63 -9.65 26.02
N VAL A 17 -4.26 -9.03 24.90
CA VAL A 17 -5.21 -8.56 23.89
C VAL A 17 -5.98 -9.74 23.27
N VAL A 18 -5.31 -10.82 22.88
CA VAL A 18 -6.00 -11.99 22.28
C VAL A 18 -6.95 -12.68 23.27
N ARG A 19 -6.61 -12.72 24.57
CA ARG A 19 -7.52 -13.24 25.60
C ARG A 19 -8.78 -12.37 25.75
N GLN A 20 -8.63 -11.06 25.69
CA GLN A 20 -9.76 -10.13 25.72
C GLN A 20 -10.65 -10.31 24.48
N LEU A 21 -10.03 -10.42 23.30
CA LEU A 21 -10.75 -10.69 22.06
C LEU A 21 -11.51 -12.02 22.08
N ALA A 22 -10.94 -13.07 22.65
CA ALA A 22 -11.60 -14.38 22.77
C ALA A 22 -12.86 -14.35 23.67
N GLN A 23 -12.94 -13.39 24.57
CA GLN A 23 -14.11 -13.18 25.44
C GLN A 23 -15.14 -12.22 24.85
N ASP A 24 -14.81 -11.52 23.74
CA ASP A 24 -15.75 -10.60 23.09
C ASP A 24 -16.80 -11.40 22.29
N PRO A 25 -18.10 -11.22 22.58
CA PRO A 25 -19.17 -11.96 21.92
C PRO A 25 -19.21 -11.72 20.39
N VAL A 26 -18.74 -10.56 19.91
CA VAL A 26 -18.67 -10.27 18.47
C VAL A 26 -17.63 -11.16 17.79
N VAL A 27 -16.49 -11.39 18.43
CA VAL A 27 -15.45 -12.30 17.90
C VAL A 27 -15.95 -13.75 17.92
N ALA A 28 -16.63 -14.16 18.98
CA ALA A 28 -17.16 -15.52 19.13
C ALA A 28 -18.26 -15.86 18.11
N THR A 29 -19.06 -14.88 17.70
CA THR A 29 -20.20 -15.07 16.79
C THR A 29 -19.93 -14.64 15.35
N ALA A 30 -18.75 -14.11 15.05
CA ALA A 30 -18.39 -13.66 13.72
C ALA A 30 -18.35 -14.84 12.72
N SER A 31 -18.87 -14.61 11.52
CA SER A 31 -18.80 -15.58 10.41
C SER A 31 -17.38 -15.71 9.84
N ALA A 32 -16.58 -14.64 9.95
CA ALA A 32 -15.16 -14.62 9.66
C ALA A 32 -14.46 -13.57 10.52
N VAL A 33 -13.21 -13.84 10.92
CA VAL A 33 -12.34 -12.90 11.62
C VAL A 33 -11.02 -12.82 10.87
N LEU A 34 -10.71 -11.65 10.34
CA LEU A 34 -9.45 -11.36 9.67
C LEU A 34 -8.60 -10.49 10.60
N LEU A 35 -7.36 -10.90 10.82
CA LEU A 35 -6.40 -10.21 11.66
C LEU A 35 -5.19 -9.79 10.82
N HIS A 36 -5.00 -8.47 10.68
CA HIS A 36 -3.79 -7.92 10.09
C HIS A 36 -2.72 -7.68 11.15
N VAL A 37 -1.49 -8.04 10.82
CA VAL A 37 -0.29 -7.77 11.62
C VAL A 37 0.62 -6.86 10.81
N PHE A 38 0.62 -5.57 11.10
CA PHE A 38 1.55 -4.61 10.51
C PHE A 38 2.69 -4.38 11.49
N THR A 39 3.84 -5.00 11.24
CA THR A 39 4.95 -5.07 12.20
C THR A 39 6.20 -4.35 11.70
N TYR A 40 6.93 -3.73 12.62
CA TYR A 40 8.24 -3.16 12.33
C TYR A 40 9.33 -4.23 12.12
N SER A 41 9.07 -5.46 12.57
CA SER A 41 10.04 -6.55 12.51
C SER A 41 9.91 -7.35 11.23
N THR A 42 11.04 -7.68 10.63
CA THR A 42 11.16 -8.67 9.54
C THR A 42 11.68 -10.03 10.04
N ASP A 43 11.90 -10.16 11.36
CA ASP A 43 12.29 -11.42 11.98
C ASP A 43 11.12 -12.41 11.99
N THR A 44 11.23 -13.45 11.16
CA THR A 44 10.21 -14.48 11.00
C THR A 44 9.98 -15.28 12.27
N GLN A 45 11.01 -15.47 13.13
CA GLN A 45 10.85 -16.16 14.41
C GLN A 45 9.92 -15.35 15.34
N TYR A 46 10.14 -14.05 15.45
CA TYR A 46 9.28 -13.18 16.24
C TYR A 46 7.84 -13.16 15.71
N ILE A 47 7.68 -13.14 14.39
CA ILE A 47 6.35 -13.18 13.76
C ILE A 47 5.67 -14.53 14.00
N ASP A 48 6.42 -15.65 13.96
CA ASP A 48 5.88 -16.98 14.30
C ASP A 48 5.42 -17.06 15.76
N GLU A 49 6.18 -16.51 16.71
CA GLU A 49 5.76 -16.41 18.10
C GLU A 49 4.45 -15.61 18.26
N MET A 50 4.29 -14.52 17.50
CA MET A 50 3.03 -13.77 17.47
C MET A 50 1.88 -14.59 16.90
N LYS A 51 2.08 -15.27 15.75
CA LYS A 51 1.08 -16.15 15.14
C LYS A 51 0.67 -17.28 16.11
N GLN A 52 1.63 -17.92 16.76
CA GLN A 52 1.36 -18.97 17.76
C GLN A 52 0.52 -18.46 18.93
N VAL A 53 0.85 -17.28 19.47
CA VAL A 53 0.07 -16.65 20.53
C VAL A 53 -1.36 -16.38 20.10
N ILE A 54 -1.57 -15.89 18.89
CA ILE A 54 -2.89 -15.60 18.33
C ILE A 54 -3.66 -16.90 18.12
N LYS A 55 -3.09 -17.86 17.41
CA LYS A 55 -3.76 -19.12 17.03
C LYS A 55 -4.07 -20.02 18.22
N ALA A 56 -3.23 -20.02 19.28
CA ALA A 56 -3.49 -20.78 20.50
C ALA A 56 -4.76 -20.32 21.22
N THR A 57 -5.19 -19.08 21.01
CA THR A 57 -6.35 -18.51 21.70
C THR A 57 -7.54 -18.30 20.76
N LEU A 58 -7.26 -17.99 19.50
CA LEU A 58 -8.23 -17.69 18.42
C LEU A 58 -7.91 -18.54 17.17
N PRO A 59 -8.13 -19.87 17.22
CA PRO A 59 -7.72 -20.78 16.13
C PRO A 59 -8.43 -20.48 14.80
N GLN A 60 -9.63 -19.91 14.84
CA GLN A 60 -10.46 -19.59 13.65
C GLN A 60 -10.03 -18.33 12.90
N VAL A 61 -9.17 -17.49 13.49
CA VAL A 61 -8.75 -16.22 12.90
C VAL A 61 -7.87 -16.47 11.67
N ILE A 62 -8.12 -15.75 10.60
CA ILE A 62 -7.24 -15.69 9.43
C ILE A 62 -6.21 -14.56 9.68
N ILE A 63 -4.92 -14.86 9.54
CA ILE A 63 -3.84 -13.90 9.74
C ILE A 63 -3.23 -13.53 8.39
N VAL A 64 -3.09 -12.23 8.15
CA VAL A 64 -2.27 -11.66 7.09
C VAL A 64 -1.41 -10.54 7.65
N GLY A 65 -0.30 -10.22 7.02
CA GLY A 65 0.53 -9.15 7.53
C GLY A 65 1.60 -8.66 6.58
N ALA A 66 2.21 -7.56 6.98
CA ALA A 66 3.31 -6.92 6.26
C ALA A 66 4.30 -6.30 7.25
N SER A 67 5.57 -6.27 6.84
CA SER A 67 6.54 -5.38 7.47
C SER A 67 6.20 -3.91 7.14
N ALA A 68 6.42 -3.01 8.09
CA ALA A 68 5.94 -1.65 7.99
C ALA A 68 6.79 -0.66 8.78
N VAL A 69 7.00 0.51 8.22
CA VAL A 69 7.67 1.64 8.88
C VAL A 69 6.64 2.72 9.19
N GLY A 70 6.31 2.91 10.47
CA GLY A 70 5.32 3.89 10.88
C GLY A 70 3.89 3.37 10.79
N GLN A 71 3.50 2.63 11.81
CA GLN A 71 2.16 2.07 11.95
C GLN A 71 1.13 3.18 12.22
N ILE A 72 0.02 3.13 11.51
CA ILE A 72 -1.14 3.99 11.71
C ILE A 72 -2.07 3.25 12.68
N ILE A 73 -2.23 3.80 13.88
CA ILE A 73 -3.02 3.20 14.95
C ILE A 73 -3.98 4.26 15.47
N LYS A 74 -5.23 4.15 15.05
CA LYS A 74 -6.27 5.15 15.34
C LYS A 74 -5.85 6.53 14.80
N ASP A 75 -5.72 7.51 15.68
CA ASP A 75 -5.36 8.90 15.36
C ASP A 75 -3.85 9.17 15.31
N LYS A 76 -3.00 8.14 15.47
CA LYS A 76 -1.55 8.30 15.70
C LYS A 76 -0.71 7.45 14.78
N ILE A 77 0.42 8.03 14.37
CA ILE A 77 1.53 7.30 13.75
C ILE A 77 2.48 6.84 14.87
N ARG A 78 2.85 5.57 14.82
CA ARG A 78 3.77 4.92 15.75
C ARG A 78 4.96 4.34 14.99
N SER A 79 6.11 4.27 15.63
CA SER A 79 7.31 3.61 15.10
C SER A 79 7.76 2.52 16.07
N GLN A 80 8.50 1.53 15.55
CA GLN A 80 9.05 0.42 16.33
C GLN A 80 7.99 -0.32 17.17
N THR A 81 6.82 -0.53 16.61
CA THR A 81 5.71 -1.25 17.24
C THR A 81 5.00 -2.13 16.22
N THR A 82 4.04 -2.90 16.65
CA THR A 82 3.15 -3.67 15.77
C THR A 82 1.72 -3.16 15.92
N ALA A 83 1.08 -2.85 14.80
CA ALA A 83 -0.35 -2.58 14.76
C ALA A 83 -1.10 -3.88 14.48
N ILE A 84 -2.11 -4.16 15.29
CA ILE A 84 -3.04 -5.27 15.07
C ILE A 84 -4.41 -4.68 14.72
N SER A 85 -4.90 -5.07 13.54
CA SER A 85 -6.27 -4.80 13.09
C SER A 85 -7.05 -6.11 13.13
N VAL A 86 -8.22 -6.12 13.75
CA VAL A 86 -9.10 -7.30 13.81
C VAL A 86 -10.45 -6.93 13.24
N LEU A 87 -10.75 -7.44 12.05
CA LEU A 87 -12.02 -7.25 11.36
C LEU A 87 -12.93 -8.46 11.64
N CYS A 88 -14.04 -8.25 12.34
CA CYS A 88 -15.03 -9.26 12.66
C CYS A 88 -16.26 -9.06 11.77
N PHE A 89 -16.53 -10.00 10.88
CA PHE A 89 -17.66 -9.94 9.96
C PHE A 89 -18.85 -10.70 10.57
N ALA A 90 -19.99 -10.03 10.72
CA ALA A 90 -21.23 -10.68 11.17
C ALA A 90 -21.76 -11.65 10.12
N THR A 91 -21.62 -11.27 8.84
CA THR A 91 -21.93 -12.10 7.66
C THR A 91 -20.81 -11.89 6.64
N GLY A 92 -20.51 -12.91 5.89
CA GLY A 92 -19.47 -12.84 4.88
C GLY A 92 -18.35 -13.86 5.11
N ARG A 93 -17.45 -13.91 4.18
CA ARG A 93 -16.31 -14.83 4.14
C ARG A 93 -15.08 -14.09 3.65
N VAL A 94 -13.93 -14.52 4.14
CA VAL A 94 -12.63 -14.02 3.72
C VAL A 94 -11.83 -15.18 3.12
N PHE A 95 -11.21 -14.96 1.97
CA PHE A 95 -10.30 -15.91 1.35
C PHE A 95 -8.95 -15.26 1.16
N VAL A 96 -7.89 -16.01 1.41
CA VAL A 96 -6.51 -15.52 1.31
C VAL A 96 -5.73 -16.43 0.37
N LYS A 97 -4.93 -15.83 -0.49
CA LYS A 97 -3.96 -16.53 -1.34
C LYS A 97 -2.67 -15.75 -1.42
N GLY A 98 -1.58 -16.39 -1.01
CA GLY A 98 -0.25 -15.89 -1.24
C GLY A 98 0.32 -16.41 -2.57
N ALA A 99 1.20 -15.62 -3.18
CA ALA A 99 1.90 -15.97 -4.42
C ALA A 99 3.31 -15.40 -4.42
N SER A 100 4.30 -16.25 -4.75
CA SER A 100 5.67 -15.81 -5.01
C SER A 100 5.81 -15.32 -6.45
N TYR A 101 6.61 -14.26 -6.66
CA TYR A 101 6.84 -13.71 -8.02
C TYR A 101 7.67 -14.61 -8.91
N SER A 102 8.54 -15.46 -8.37
CA SER A 102 9.25 -16.47 -9.16
C SER A 102 8.28 -17.42 -9.87
N ASN A 103 7.15 -17.74 -9.24
CA ASN A 103 6.10 -18.56 -9.82
C ASN A 103 5.19 -17.75 -10.77
N LEU A 104 5.14 -16.43 -10.66
CA LEU A 104 4.33 -15.54 -11.52
C LEU A 104 4.90 -15.39 -12.93
N ALA A 105 6.22 -15.51 -13.10
CA ALA A 105 6.87 -15.47 -14.42
C ALA A 105 6.44 -16.63 -15.35
N GLU A 106 5.86 -17.70 -14.80
CA GLU A 106 5.48 -18.91 -15.55
C GLU A 106 4.05 -18.84 -16.18
N GLY A 107 3.38 -17.70 -16.21
CA GLY A 107 2.02 -17.54 -16.81
C GLY A 107 0.91 -18.29 -16.08
N LYS A 108 1.18 -19.51 -15.62
CA LYS A 108 0.23 -20.36 -14.88
C LYS A 108 -0.24 -19.71 -13.56
N THR A 109 0.61 -18.93 -12.93
CA THR A 109 0.29 -18.30 -11.65
C THR A 109 -0.62 -17.08 -11.84
N ILE A 110 -0.45 -16.33 -12.94
CA ILE A 110 -1.37 -15.23 -13.29
C ILE A 110 -2.76 -15.79 -13.57
N GLU A 111 -2.87 -16.87 -14.33
CA GLU A 111 -4.13 -17.58 -14.56
C GLU A 111 -4.72 -18.13 -13.25
N GLY A 112 -3.89 -18.72 -12.39
CA GLY A 112 -4.29 -19.20 -11.07
C GLY A 112 -4.78 -18.10 -10.14
N LEU A 113 -4.29 -16.86 -10.28
CA LEU A 113 -4.81 -15.68 -9.58
C LEU A 113 -6.12 -15.20 -10.18
N ARG A 114 -6.23 -15.13 -11.50
CA ARG A 114 -7.50 -14.81 -12.19
C ARG A 114 -8.60 -15.74 -11.73
N ASN A 115 -8.38 -17.04 -11.80
CA ASN A 115 -9.35 -18.03 -11.35
C ASN A 115 -9.69 -17.85 -9.86
N PHE A 116 -8.71 -17.61 -9.01
CA PHE A 116 -8.95 -17.38 -7.58
C PHE A 116 -9.88 -16.19 -7.33
N VAL A 117 -9.71 -15.07 -8.05
CA VAL A 117 -10.53 -13.88 -7.84
C VAL A 117 -11.89 -13.96 -8.54
N THR A 118 -12.01 -14.68 -9.64
CA THR A 118 -13.28 -14.84 -10.39
C THR A 118 -14.18 -15.94 -9.86
N ASP A 119 -13.62 -16.98 -9.21
CA ASP A 119 -14.37 -18.12 -8.68
C ASP A 119 -15.20 -17.83 -7.42
N LYS A 120 -15.02 -16.65 -6.82
CA LYS A 120 -15.66 -16.32 -5.54
C LYS A 120 -16.98 -15.60 -5.76
N ALA A 121 -18.07 -16.27 -5.38
CA ALA A 121 -19.38 -15.63 -5.39
C ALA A 121 -19.44 -14.48 -4.37
N GLU A 122 -20.19 -13.43 -4.73
CA GLU A 122 -20.47 -12.29 -3.86
C GLU A 122 -19.20 -11.51 -3.45
N LEU A 123 -18.18 -11.47 -4.32
CA LEU A 123 -16.97 -10.67 -4.11
C LEU A 123 -17.34 -9.18 -3.98
N GLN A 124 -16.87 -8.52 -2.93
CA GLN A 124 -17.15 -7.11 -2.64
C GLN A 124 -15.89 -6.24 -2.67
N GLY A 125 -14.72 -6.84 -2.57
CA GLY A 125 -13.46 -6.11 -2.62
C GLY A 125 -12.25 -7.03 -2.55
N VAL A 126 -11.12 -6.52 -3.00
CA VAL A 126 -9.83 -7.22 -3.03
C VAL A 126 -8.78 -6.33 -2.38
N GLU A 127 -8.10 -6.86 -1.37
CA GLU A 127 -6.93 -6.24 -0.77
C GLU A 127 -5.66 -6.96 -1.23
N VAL A 128 -4.60 -6.20 -1.50
CA VAL A 128 -3.30 -6.72 -1.92
C VAL A 128 -2.21 -6.20 -1.00
N LEU A 129 -1.56 -7.10 -0.27
CA LEU A 129 -0.31 -6.80 0.44
C LEU A 129 0.84 -7.36 -0.38
N ALA A 130 1.77 -6.53 -0.82
CA ALA A 130 2.80 -6.93 -1.77
C ALA A 130 4.19 -6.50 -1.34
N ASN A 131 5.19 -7.30 -1.66
CA ASN A 131 6.56 -6.83 -1.67
C ASN A 131 6.79 -6.12 -3.00
N VAL A 132 7.05 -4.81 -2.98
CA VAL A 132 7.19 -3.99 -4.19
C VAL A 132 8.60 -3.40 -4.35
N LYS A 133 9.44 -3.50 -3.33
CA LYS A 133 10.80 -2.95 -3.33
C LYS A 133 11.70 -3.78 -4.26
N GLY A 134 12.29 -3.13 -5.24
CA GLY A 134 13.20 -3.80 -6.20
C GLY A 134 12.54 -4.71 -7.23
N LEU A 135 11.24 -4.59 -7.46
CA LEU A 135 10.51 -5.49 -8.35
C LEU A 135 10.42 -4.97 -9.78
N ASP A 136 10.91 -5.81 -10.68
CA ASP A 136 10.80 -5.62 -12.12
C ASP A 136 9.42 -6.02 -12.66
N ASN A 137 8.64 -6.80 -11.90
CA ASN A 137 7.44 -7.42 -12.45
C ASN A 137 6.24 -7.41 -11.50
N LEU A 138 5.41 -6.37 -11.66
CA LEU A 138 4.08 -6.31 -11.06
C LEU A 138 2.98 -6.74 -12.04
N SER A 139 3.34 -7.54 -13.05
CA SER A 139 2.40 -8.04 -14.06
C SER A 139 1.23 -8.82 -13.45
N PHE A 140 1.38 -9.34 -12.23
CA PHE A 140 0.30 -10.00 -11.52
C PHE A 140 -0.88 -9.06 -11.21
N LEU A 141 -0.65 -7.74 -11.10
CA LEU A 141 -1.74 -6.79 -10.88
C LEU A 141 -2.72 -6.79 -12.04
N SER A 142 -2.25 -7.01 -13.28
CA SER A 142 -3.12 -7.16 -14.46
C SER A 142 -4.05 -8.38 -14.37
N ALA A 143 -3.76 -9.35 -13.52
CA ALA A 143 -4.68 -10.46 -13.25
C ALA A 143 -5.96 -9.97 -12.54
N LEU A 144 -5.91 -8.83 -11.87
CA LEU A 144 -7.03 -8.24 -11.15
C LEU A 144 -7.88 -7.33 -12.06
N ASP A 145 -7.39 -6.95 -13.24
CA ASP A 145 -8.13 -6.12 -14.21
C ASP A 145 -9.34 -6.86 -14.81
N VAL A 146 -9.39 -8.19 -14.67
CA VAL A 146 -10.54 -9.01 -15.12
C VAL A 146 -11.79 -8.80 -14.26
N LEU A 147 -11.64 -8.25 -13.05
CA LEU A 147 -12.76 -8.02 -12.15
C LEU A 147 -13.64 -6.88 -12.66
N PRO A 148 -14.95 -6.90 -12.40
CA PRO A 148 -15.85 -5.80 -12.66
C PRO A 148 -15.35 -4.49 -12.04
N GLU A 149 -15.57 -3.35 -12.71
CA GLU A 149 -15.01 -2.06 -12.29
C GLU A 149 -15.52 -1.62 -10.91
N GLU A 150 -16.73 -2.03 -10.54
CA GLU A 150 -17.36 -1.76 -9.25
C GLU A 150 -16.68 -2.49 -8.06
N ILE A 151 -15.89 -3.53 -8.32
CA ILE A 151 -15.14 -4.24 -7.27
C ILE A 151 -13.87 -3.44 -6.95
N PRO A 152 -13.77 -2.80 -5.79
CA PRO A 152 -12.57 -2.08 -5.41
C PRO A 152 -11.39 -3.04 -5.23
N VAL A 153 -10.24 -2.64 -5.79
CA VAL A 153 -8.94 -3.25 -5.51
C VAL A 153 -8.09 -2.19 -4.84
N PHE A 154 -7.59 -2.50 -3.66
CA PHE A 154 -6.79 -1.60 -2.83
C PHE A 154 -5.69 -2.38 -2.11
N GLY A 155 -4.75 -1.68 -1.53
CA GLY A 155 -3.67 -2.32 -0.78
C GLY A 155 -2.37 -1.54 -0.86
N CYS A 156 -1.25 -2.23 -0.65
CA CYS A 156 0.00 -1.53 -0.44
C CYS A 156 1.24 -2.39 -0.67
N GLY A 157 2.35 -1.70 -0.85
CA GLY A 157 3.68 -2.25 -0.75
C GLY A 157 4.17 -2.29 0.69
N ALA A 158 4.70 -3.44 1.13
CA ALA A 158 5.40 -3.56 2.40
C ALA A 158 6.61 -2.62 2.44
N ASP A 159 6.97 -2.14 3.62
CA ASP A 159 8.15 -1.32 3.85
C ASP A 159 8.97 -1.86 5.04
N ALA A 160 10.23 -1.48 5.14
CA ALA A 160 11.13 -1.83 6.23
C ALA A 160 12.10 -0.67 6.47
N ASP A 161 12.62 -0.55 7.69
CA ASP A 161 13.65 0.43 8.03
C ASP A 161 14.88 0.31 7.11
N ASP A 162 15.57 1.41 6.86
CA ASP A 162 16.69 1.54 5.91
C ASP A 162 17.93 0.67 6.23
N ASP A 163 17.90 -0.13 7.29
CA ASP A 163 19.01 -1.00 7.71
C ASP A 163 19.26 -2.21 6.78
N GLY A 164 18.72 -2.17 5.54
CA GLY A 164 18.99 -3.18 4.50
C GLY A 164 18.20 -4.47 4.66
N ASN A 165 17.22 -4.51 5.54
CA ASN A 165 16.34 -5.66 5.69
C ASN A 165 15.34 -5.75 4.52
N ASP A 166 15.16 -6.96 4.00
CA ASP A 166 14.15 -7.24 2.99
C ASP A 166 12.75 -6.98 3.57
N THR A 167 11.88 -6.41 2.75
CA THR A 167 10.47 -6.26 3.10
C THR A 167 9.76 -7.62 3.08
N LEU A 168 8.72 -7.77 3.89
CA LEU A 168 8.06 -9.06 4.10
C LEU A 168 6.54 -8.89 4.10
N VAL A 169 5.84 -9.78 3.37
CA VAL A 169 4.41 -10.02 3.55
C VAL A 169 4.19 -11.47 3.92
N PHE A 170 3.15 -11.78 4.70
CA PHE A 170 2.92 -13.12 5.21
C PHE A 170 1.45 -13.42 5.45
N ASP A 171 1.11 -14.68 5.36
CA ASP A 171 -0.17 -15.25 5.79
C ASP A 171 -0.01 -16.22 6.98
N ASP A 172 -1.03 -16.98 7.28
CA ASP A 172 -1.02 -17.98 8.34
C ASP A 172 0.18 -18.92 8.26
N ASN A 173 0.59 -19.32 7.06
CA ASN A 173 1.49 -20.43 6.82
C ASN A 173 2.81 -20.04 6.14
N ASN A 174 2.84 -18.94 5.40
CA ASN A 174 3.95 -18.61 4.51
C ASN A 174 4.45 -17.19 4.72
N TYR A 175 5.70 -16.98 4.28
CA TYR A 175 6.39 -15.71 4.21
C TYR A 175 6.82 -15.44 2.77
N TYR A 176 6.68 -14.19 2.32
CA TYR A 176 7.05 -13.78 0.98
C TYR A 176 7.92 -12.53 1.06
N THR A 177 9.21 -12.69 0.74
CA THR A 177 10.14 -11.56 0.50
C THR A 177 10.08 -11.08 -0.94
N HIS A 178 9.58 -11.94 -1.86
CA HIS A 178 9.32 -11.64 -3.26
C HIS A 178 7.96 -12.22 -3.63
N GLY A 179 6.89 -11.52 -3.25
CA GLY A 179 5.54 -12.01 -3.47
C GLY A 179 4.45 -11.08 -2.98
N ALA A 180 3.23 -11.55 -3.07
CA ALA A 180 2.04 -10.84 -2.63
C ALA A 180 1.05 -11.77 -1.92
N ILE A 181 0.20 -11.17 -1.12
CA ILE A 181 -0.98 -11.79 -0.52
C ILE A 181 -2.21 -11.08 -1.07
N ILE A 182 -3.16 -11.85 -1.54
CA ILE A 182 -4.45 -11.37 -2.02
C ILE A 182 -5.51 -11.82 -1.04
N VAL A 183 -6.27 -10.87 -0.53
CA VAL A 183 -7.39 -11.08 0.38
C VAL A 183 -8.67 -10.73 -0.35
N LEU A 184 -9.61 -11.67 -0.38
CA LEU A 184 -10.92 -11.50 -0.99
C LEU A 184 -11.98 -11.36 0.09
N TYR A 185 -12.77 -10.34 0.00
CA TYR A 185 -13.88 -10.04 0.88
C TYR A 185 -15.20 -10.37 0.18
N CYS A 186 -15.94 -11.36 0.68
CA CYS A 186 -17.15 -11.88 0.03
C CYS A 186 -18.35 -11.82 0.97
N GLY A 187 -19.51 -11.43 0.45
CA GLY A 187 -20.80 -11.46 1.17
C GLY A 187 -21.76 -10.36 0.72
N LYS A 188 -23.02 -10.71 0.49
CA LYS A 188 -24.06 -9.78 -0.03
C LYS A 188 -24.28 -8.53 0.82
N GLN A 189 -24.07 -8.63 2.13
CA GLN A 189 -24.30 -7.53 3.07
C GLN A 189 -23.01 -6.78 3.42
N LEU A 190 -21.90 -7.19 2.83
CA LEU A 190 -20.63 -6.49 2.97
C LEU A 190 -20.52 -5.44 1.88
N HIS A 191 -20.23 -4.21 2.26
CA HIS A 191 -19.98 -3.10 1.36
C HIS A 191 -18.58 -2.59 1.58
N ILE A 192 -17.79 -2.48 0.52
CA ILE A 192 -16.42 -1.99 0.55
C ILE A 192 -16.32 -0.83 -0.43
N GLN A 193 -15.72 0.25 0.01
CA GLN A 193 -15.30 1.35 -0.84
C GLN A 193 -13.84 1.65 -0.60
N ALA A 194 -13.14 2.02 -1.65
CA ALA A 194 -11.76 2.42 -1.56
C ALA A 194 -11.59 3.83 -2.13
N TYR A 195 -10.80 4.64 -1.46
CA TYR A 195 -10.49 6.02 -1.84
C TYR A 195 -9.00 6.23 -1.94
N ILE A 196 -8.58 7.04 -2.89
CA ILE A 196 -7.20 7.47 -3.04
C ILE A 196 -7.11 8.99 -3.06
N SER A 197 -6.13 9.53 -2.36
CA SER A 197 -5.85 10.96 -2.29
C SER A 197 -4.43 11.24 -2.77
N VAL A 198 -4.28 12.12 -3.75
CA VAL A 198 -2.97 12.47 -4.33
C VAL A 198 -2.46 13.78 -3.72
N GLY A 199 -3.00 14.91 -4.09
CA GLY A 199 -2.67 16.24 -3.52
C GLY A 199 -1.41 16.90 -4.06
N TRP A 200 -0.66 16.27 -4.96
CA TRP A 200 0.53 16.84 -5.60
C TRP A 200 0.13 17.74 -6.76
N LYS A 201 0.81 18.86 -6.90
CA LYS A 201 0.62 19.83 -8.01
C LYS A 201 1.69 19.64 -9.07
N THR A 202 1.41 20.04 -10.30
CA THR A 202 2.36 20.00 -11.41
C THR A 202 3.01 21.35 -11.66
N LEU A 203 4.29 21.35 -12.00
CA LEU A 203 5.10 22.51 -12.30
C LEU A 203 5.69 22.40 -13.72
N GLY A 204 5.80 23.52 -14.41
CA GLY A 204 6.48 23.63 -15.69
C GLY A 204 5.70 23.01 -16.86
N LYS A 205 6.39 22.78 -17.96
CA LYS A 205 5.83 22.23 -19.20
C LYS A 205 5.73 20.71 -19.16
N SER A 206 4.90 20.16 -20.01
CA SER A 206 4.89 18.71 -20.30
C SER A 206 6.18 18.32 -21.04
N MET A 207 6.68 17.14 -20.74
CA MET A 207 7.88 16.52 -21.28
C MET A 207 7.56 15.08 -21.64
N THR A 208 8.26 14.50 -22.60
CA THR A 208 8.03 13.12 -23.03
C THR A 208 9.18 12.23 -22.54
N ILE A 209 8.86 11.08 -21.92
CA ILE A 209 9.83 10.02 -21.67
C ILE A 209 10.19 9.41 -23.03
N THR A 210 11.44 9.59 -23.47
CA THR A 210 11.88 9.17 -24.82
C THR A 210 12.70 7.89 -24.80
N GLN A 211 13.10 7.41 -23.63
CA GLN A 211 13.73 6.11 -23.45
C GLN A 211 13.64 5.65 -22.02
N THR A 212 13.27 4.39 -21.83
CA THR A 212 13.28 3.69 -20.52
C THR A 212 14.34 2.59 -20.50
N SER A 213 14.59 2.00 -19.34
CA SER A 213 15.31 0.73 -19.21
C SER A 213 14.44 -0.45 -19.66
N ASP A 214 15.05 -1.61 -19.91
CA ASP A 214 14.36 -2.82 -20.39
C ASP A 214 13.21 -3.28 -19.46
N ASN A 215 13.26 -2.93 -18.17
CA ASN A 215 12.24 -3.27 -17.18
C ASN A 215 11.27 -2.13 -16.86
N ASP A 216 11.39 -0.99 -17.53
CA ASP A 216 10.57 0.21 -17.30
C ASP A 216 10.67 0.85 -15.90
N MET A 217 11.65 0.42 -15.10
CA MET A 217 11.87 0.98 -13.76
C MET A 217 12.81 2.19 -13.75
N SER A 218 13.35 2.56 -14.91
CA SER A 218 14.26 3.70 -15.01
C SER A 218 13.98 4.52 -16.25
N ILE A 219 14.12 5.84 -16.12
CA ILE A 219 14.09 6.76 -17.26
C ILE A 219 15.54 7.06 -17.68
N VAL A 220 15.86 6.71 -18.90
CA VAL A 220 17.17 7.01 -19.51
C VAL A 220 17.16 8.43 -20.07
N THR A 221 16.14 8.76 -20.87
CA THR A 221 16.02 10.10 -21.47
C THR A 221 14.61 10.67 -21.38
N ILE A 222 14.55 11.99 -21.21
CA ILE A 222 13.34 12.82 -21.32
C ILE A 222 13.60 13.91 -22.37
N ASP A 223 12.71 14.09 -23.35
CA ASP A 223 12.90 15.01 -24.49
C ASP A 223 14.28 14.79 -25.15
N HIS A 224 14.71 13.52 -25.31
CA HIS A 224 16.01 13.10 -25.89
C HIS A 224 17.25 13.58 -25.14
N LYS A 225 17.14 13.93 -23.85
CA LYS A 225 18.25 14.31 -22.97
C LYS A 225 18.30 13.39 -21.74
N PRO A 226 19.48 13.21 -21.12
CA PRO A 226 19.58 12.46 -19.88
C PRO A 226 18.52 12.92 -18.87
N ALA A 227 17.83 11.98 -18.23
CA ALA A 227 16.66 12.28 -17.40
C ALA A 227 16.96 13.26 -16.24
N VAL A 228 18.16 13.20 -15.65
CA VAL A 228 18.58 14.13 -14.58
C VAL A 228 18.64 15.59 -15.02
N GLU A 229 18.83 15.86 -16.33
CA GLU A 229 18.92 17.23 -16.84
C GLU A 229 17.60 18.01 -16.62
N VAL A 230 16.48 17.32 -16.47
CA VAL A 230 15.20 17.91 -16.10
C VAL A 230 15.29 18.58 -14.72
N TYR A 231 15.78 17.84 -13.71
CA TYR A 231 15.93 18.34 -12.36
C TYR A 231 17.01 19.44 -12.27
N LYS A 232 18.11 19.25 -12.94
CA LYS A 232 19.17 20.29 -13.04
C LYS A 232 18.64 21.58 -13.66
N LYS A 233 17.92 21.47 -14.77
CA LYS A 233 17.39 22.63 -15.51
C LYS A 233 16.34 23.41 -14.71
N TYR A 234 15.37 22.73 -14.15
CA TYR A 234 14.20 23.39 -13.53
C TYR A 234 14.36 23.65 -12.03
N LEU A 235 15.09 22.82 -11.31
CA LEU A 235 15.22 22.89 -9.85
C LEU A 235 16.65 23.16 -9.38
N LYS A 236 17.64 23.20 -10.29
CA LYS A 236 19.08 23.34 -9.94
C LYS A 236 19.60 22.20 -9.05
N ILE A 237 18.99 21.03 -9.12
CA ILE A 237 19.43 19.84 -8.41
C ILE A 237 20.51 19.15 -9.23
N GLU A 238 21.68 18.96 -8.66
CA GLU A 238 22.82 18.31 -9.29
C GLU A 238 22.77 16.80 -9.12
N ASN A 239 23.33 16.08 -10.10
CA ASN A 239 23.45 14.63 -10.08
C ASN A 239 24.62 14.19 -9.18
N ASN A 240 24.37 14.09 -7.89
CA ASN A 240 25.34 13.73 -6.85
C ASN A 240 24.73 12.75 -5.83
N ALA A 241 25.48 12.40 -4.78
CA ALA A 241 25.03 11.47 -3.74
C ALA A 241 23.75 11.90 -3.01
N GLN A 242 23.43 13.20 -2.98
CA GLN A 242 22.20 13.73 -2.38
C GLN A 242 21.03 13.82 -3.35
N PHE A 243 21.20 13.41 -4.61
CA PHE A 243 20.17 13.55 -5.65
C PHE A 243 18.83 12.95 -5.19
N ALA A 244 18.81 11.70 -4.75
CA ALA A 244 17.60 11.03 -4.30
C ALA A 244 16.86 11.81 -3.21
N ALA A 245 17.57 12.22 -2.16
CA ALA A 245 16.98 13.01 -1.06
C ALA A 245 16.45 14.38 -1.54
N SER A 246 17.15 15.01 -2.50
CA SER A 246 16.78 16.33 -3.05
C SER A 246 15.54 16.30 -3.93
N VAL A 247 15.25 15.17 -4.58
CA VAL A 247 14.12 15.06 -5.55
C VAL A 247 12.86 14.43 -4.97
N GLN A 248 12.90 13.94 -3.74
CA GLN A 248 11.73 13.29 -3.11
C GLN A 248 10.48 14.19 -3.06
N GLU A 249 10.68 15.51 -2.90
CA GLU A 249 9.58 16.49 -2.91
C GLU A 249 9.12 16.87 -4.33
N PHE A 250 9.80 16.35 -5.37
CA PHE A 250 9.57 16.70 -6.77
C PHE A 250 9.40 15.45 -7.64
N PRO A 251 8.40 14.60 -7.39
CA PRO A 251 8.15 13.45 -8.25
C PRO A 251 7.81 13.87 -9.67
N LEU A 252 7.98 12.98 -10.64
CA LEU A 252 7.39 13.16 -11.95
C LEU A 252 5.92 12.76 -11.89
N ILE A 253 5.05 13.58 -12.43
CA ILE A 253 3.61 13.30 -12.53
C ILE A 253 3.30 12.88 -13.95
N ALA A 254 2.95 11.62 -14.14
CA ALA A 254 2.39 11.06 -15.35
C ALA A 254 0.86 11.12 -15.30
N ASN A 255 0.21 11.19 -16.47
CA ASN A 255 -1.24 11.02 -16.56
C ASN A 255 -1.54 9.69 -17.24
N ARG A 256 -2.13 8.76 -16.52
CA ARG A 256 -2.60 7.47 -17.05
C ARG A 256 -4.10 7.36 -16.88
N HIS A 257 -4.81 6.99 -17.93
CA HIS A 257 -6.26 6.81 -17.91
C HIS A 257 -7.03 8.00 -17.31
N GLY A 258 -6.52 9.24 -17.53
CA GLY A 258 -7.11 10.45 -16.97
C GLY A 258 -6.74 10.78 -15.51
N HIS A 259 -5.87 9.97 -14.89
CA HIS A 259 -5.47 10.13 -13.49
C HIS A 259 -3.99 10.49 -13.36
N ASN A 260 -3.71 11.43 -12.47
CA ASN A 260 -2.34 11.83 -12.17
C ASN A 260 -1.70 10.79 -11.25
N MET A 261 -0.54 10.28 -11.66
CA MET A 261 0.25 9.31 -10.94
C MET A 261 1.64 9.87 -10.67
N ALA A 262 2.05 9.93 -9.42
CA ALA A 262 3.39 10.32 -9.06
C ALA A 262 4.37 9.16 -9.29
N ARG A 263 5.59 9.50 -9.75
CA ARG A 263 6.73 8.59 -9.92
C ARG A 263 7.93 9.18 -9.21
N VAL A 264 8.27 8.57 -8.07
CA VAL A 264 9.34 9.06 -7.19
C VAL A 264 10.68 8.54 -7.70
N ALA A 265 11.65 9.44 -7.83
CA ALA A 265 13.03 9.07 -8.11
C ALA A 265 13.69 8.49 -6.85
N VAL A 266 14.26 7.29 -6.98
CA VAL A 266 14.92 6.56 -5.89
C VAL A 266 16.42 6.79 -5.92
N THR A 267 17.02 6.78 -7.10
CA THR A 267 18.46 7.02 -7.31
C THR A 267 18.72 7.48 -8.73
N SER A 268 19.97 7.87 -9.02
CA SER A 268 20.43 8.20 -10.35
C SER A 268 21.81 7.60 -10.65
N THR A 269 22.11 7.41 -11.92
CA THR A 269 23.42 6.95 -12.37
C THR A 269 24.29 8.14 -12.79
N SER A 270 25.61 7.94 -12.88
CA SER A 270 26.54 8.95 -13.42
C SER A 270 26.25 9.36 -14.87
N LYS A 271 25.58 8.50 -15.63
CA LYS A 271 25.13 8.79 -17.01
C LYS A 271 23.83 9.57 -17.07
N GLY A 272 23.20 9.86 -15.92
CA GLY A 272 21.99 10.67 -15.83
C GLY A 272 20.68 9.90 -16.01
N THR A 273 20.70 8.57 -15.93
CA THR A 273 19.49 7.73 -15.81
C THR A 273 18.92 7.87 -14.42
N ILE A 274 17.61 7.97 -14.28
CA ILE A 274 16.89 8.05 -13.01
C ILE A 274 16.14 6.73 -12.79
N GLN A 275 16.41 6.05 -11.68
CA GLN A 275 15.62 4.91 -11.21
C GLN A 275 14.41 5.39 -10.41
N LEU A 276 13.27 4.76 -10.62
CA LEU A 276 11.99 5.12 -10.02
C LEU A 276 11.47 4.03 -9.06
N ALA A 277 10.56 4.43 -8.18
CA ALA A 277 9.88 3.51 -7.27
C ALA A 277 8.75 2.70 -7.94
N ALA A 278 8.32 3.06 -9.16
CA ALA A 278 7.32 2.34 -9.93
C ALA A 278 7.53 2.56 -11.43
N LYS A 279 6.98 1.66 -12.25
CA LYS A 279 7.13 1.64 -13.70
C LYS A 279 6.64 2.92 -14.39
N VAL A 280 7.33 3.24 -15.46
CA VAL A 280 6.97 4.24 -16.47
C VAL A 280 7.08 3.63 -17.86
N HIS A 281 6.51 4.28 -18.87
CA HIS A 281 6.59 3.76 -20.24
C HIS A 281 7.16 4.80 -21.18
N GLU A 282 7.85 4.33 -22.18
CA GLU A 282 8.33 5.15 -23.27
C GLU A 282 7.11 5.80 -23.98
N GLY A 283 7.23 7.08 -24.31
CA GLY A 283 6.12 7.87 -24.86
C GLY A 283 5.22 8.52 -23.81
N GLU A 284 5.33 8.17 -22.54
CA GLU A 284 4.54 8.84 -21.48
C GLU A 284 4.89 10.32 -21.36
N ILE A 285 3.84 11.12 -21.15
CA ILE A 285 3.97 12.55 -20.89
C ILE A 285 4.02 12.79 -19.39
N VAL A 286 5.08 13.45 -18.94
CA VAL A 286 5.32 13.76 -17.55
C VAL A 286 5.51 15.25 -17.30
N ARG A 287 5.25 15.69 -16.08
CA ARG A 287 5.57 17.02 -15.57
C ARG A 287 6.25 16.88 -14.21
N ILE A 288 7.09 17.84 -13.84
CA ILE A 288 7.59 17.88 -12.46
C ILE A 288 6.40 18.11 -11.52
N GLY A 289 6.28 17.28 -10.51
CA GLY A 289 5.39 17.50 -9.40
C GLY A 289 6.07 18.31 -8.31
N TYR A 290 5.29 18.93 -7.45
CA TYR A 290 5.77 19.46 -6.20
C TYR A 290 4.75 19.25 -5.10
N ALA A 291 5.26 19.05 -3.90
CA ALA A 291 4.46 18.91 -2.70
C ALA A 291 3.99 20.29 -2.24
N ASP A 292 2.70 20.37 -1.93
CA ASP A 292 2.08 21.52 -1.28
C ASP A 292 1.28 20.99 -0.08
N PRO A 293 1.74 21.20 1.17
CA PRO A 293 1.06 20.67 2.36
C PRO A 293 -0.43 21.01 2.39
N ALA A 294 -0.78 22.25 2.02
CA ALA A 294 -2.18 22.70 2.01
C ALA A 294 -3.01 21.92 0.96
N ALA A 295 -2.45 21.66 -0.22
CA ALA A 295 -3.13 20.87 -1.26
C ALA A 295 -3.27 19.40 -0.84
N ILE A 296 -2.24 18.83 -0.22
CA ILE A 296 -2.27 17.45 0.30
C ILE A 296 -3.37 17.30 1.35
N ILE A 297 -3.40 18.16 2.35
CA ILE A 297 -4.42 18.14 3.41
C ILE A 297 -5.81 18.45 2.83
N SER A 298 -5.93 19.32 1.83
CA SER A 298 -7.21 19.56 1.15
C SER A 298 -7.72 18.32 0.40
N ALA A 299 -6.82 17.57 -0.26
CA ALA A 299 -7.19 16.32 -0.93
C ALA A 299 -7.66 15.25 0.07
N VAL A 300 -7.02 15.17 1.24
CA VAL A 300 -7.47 14.30 2.36
C VAL A 300 -8.88 14.67 2.83
N ARG A 301 -9.21 15.95 2.92
CA ARG A 301 -10.56 16.39 3.30
C ARG A 301 -11.62 15.94 2.31
N VAL A 302 -11.33 15.92 1.02
CA VAL A 302 -12.24 15.38 0.00
C VAL A 302 -12.46 13.88 0.21
N ALA A 303 -11.39 13.12 0.46
CA ALA A 303 -11.51 11.69 0.79
C ALA A 303 -12.32 11.49 2.09
N LEU A 304 -12.07 12.29 3.12
CA LEU A 304 -12.82 12.26 4.38
C LEU A 304 -14.34 12.47 4.18
N GLN A 305 -14.74 13.44 3.37
CA GLN A 305 -16.14 13.68 3.07
C GLN A 305 -16.81 12.47 2.40
N LYS A 306 -16.15 11.84 1.43
CA LYS A 306 -16.63 10.63 0.77
C LYS A 306 -16.73 9.46 1.75
N THR A 307 -15.72 9.28 2.59
CA THR A 307 -15.70 8.24 3.64
C THR A 307 -16.82 8.47 4.65
N ALA A 308 -17.06 9.70 5.09
CA ALA A 308 -18.15 10.03 6.00
C ALA A 308 -19.53 9.73 5.39
N ALA A 309 -19.72 10.00 4.10
CA ALA A 309 -20.95 9.68 3.38
C ALA A 309 -21.20 8.15 3.29
N PHE A 310 -20.14 7.35 3.25
CA PHE A 310 -20.21 5.88 3.25
C PHE A 310 -20.56 5.31 4.62
N GLN A 311 -20.27 6.02 5.72
CA GLN A 311 -20.50 5.57 7.11
C GLN A 311 -19.80 4.26 7.45
N PRO A 312 -18.46 4.19 7.39
CA PRO A 312 -17.71 2.96 7.59
C PRO A 312 -17.81 2.45 9.03
N GLU A 313 -17.73 1.14 9.19
CA GLU A 313 -17.60 0.47 10.50
C GLU A 313 -16.13 0.19 10.86
N GLY A 314 -15.20 0.35 9.90
CA GLY A 314 -13.76 0.21 10.07
C GLY A 314 -13.00 0.69 8.84
N LEU A 315 -11.75 1.10 9.02
CA LEU A 315 -10.89 1.66 7.98
C LEU A 315 -9.50 1.00 8.01
N LEU A 316 -9.03 0.58 6.84
CA LEU A 316 -7.63 0.24 6.61
C LEU A 316 -6.99 1.40 5.85
N ALA A 317 -5.93 2.00 6.39
CA ALA A 317 -5.29 3.18 5.82
C ALA A 317 -3.86 2.87 5.37
N TYR A 318 -3.57 3.12 4.10
CA TYR A 318 -2.27 2.95 3.48
C TYR A 318 -1.77 4.30 2.97
N SER A 319 -0.66 4.79 3.53
CA SER A 319 -0.12 6.11 3.20
C SER A 319 1.33 5.99 2.77
N CYS A 320 1.69 6.57 1.64
CA CYS A 320 3.06 6.53 1.17
C CYS A 320 4.03 7.13 2.21
N VAL A 321 5.16 6.46 2.45
CA VAL A 321 6.21 6.95 3.36
C VAL A 321 6.70 8.35 2.96
N THR A 322 6.72 8.68 1.67
CA THR A 322 7.05 10.02 1.17
C THR A 322 6.14 11.11 1.75
N ARG A 323 4.86 10.83 1.95
CA ARG A 323 3.93 11.78 2.59
C ARG A 323 4.29 12.04 4.05
N LYS A 324 4.67 10.98 4.80
CA LYS A 324 5.14 11.12 6.19
C LYS A 324 6.40 11.99 6.27
N VAL A 325 7.38 11.73 5.39
CA VAL A 325 8.63 12.49 5.33
C VAL A 325 8.36 13.97 5.00
N PHE A 326 7.46 14.21 4.05
CA PHE A 326 7.13 15.56 3.59
C PHE A 326 6.27 16.34 4.60
N LEU A 327 5.23 15.73 5.16
CA LEU A 327 4.31 16.40 6.09
C LEU A 327 4.91 16.60 7.48
N LYS A 328 5.96 15.86 7.85
CA LYS A 328 6.67 15.99 9.14
C LYS A 328 5.70 15.98 10.34
N GLU A 329 5.64 17.08 11.08
CA GLU A 329 4.74 17.26 12.22
C GLU A 329 3.25 17.21 11.86
N TYR A 330 2.89 17.46 10.60
CA TYR A 330 1.51 17.38 10.08
C TYR A 330 1.15 15.97 9.59
N ALA A 331 2.04 14.99 9.65
CA ALA A 331 1.78 13.65 9.10
C ALA A 331 0.57 12.95 9.75
N ASN A 332 0.24 13.26 11.01
CA ASN A 332 -0.97 12.74 11.65
C ASN A 332 -2.26 13.30 11.05
N GLU A 333 -2.23 14.47 10.42
CA GLU A 333 -3.42 15.08 9.80
C GLU A 333 -3.93 14.28 8.59
N ASP A 334 -3.09 13.39 8.02
CA ASP A 334 -3.51 12.45 6.99
C ASP A 334 -4.50 11.41 7.52
N ASN A 335 -4.43 11.01 8.78
CA ASN A 335 -5.14 9.87 9.32
C ASN A 335 -6.11 10.23 10.46
N LYS A 336 -5.75 11.21 11.28
CA LYS A 336 -6.49 11.60 12.48
C LYS A 336 -7.99 11.88 12.23
N PRO A 337 -8.38 12.64 11.19
CA PRO A 337 -9.79 12.95 10.97
C PRO A 337 -10.66 11.72 10.66
N PHE A 338 -10.07 10.66 10.12
CA PHE A 338 -10.82 9.43 9.79
C PHE A 338 -11.16 8.60 11.03
N ASN A 339 -10.34 8.70 12.10
CA ASN A 339 -10.62 7.97 13.34
C ASN A 339 -11.87 8.47 14.08
N ASP A 340 -12.36 9.68 13.75
CA ASP A 340 -13.63 10.19 14.25
C ASP A 340 -14.84 9.51 13.57
N LEU A 341 -14.62 8.90 12.39
CA LEU A 341 -15.64 8.18 11.64
C LEU A 341 -15.71 6.71 12.04
N ALA A 342 -14.57 6.04 12.12
CA ALA A 342 -14.43 4.63 12.46
C ALA A 342 -13.00 4.32 12.94
N PRO A 343 -12.77 3.18 13.63
CA PRO A 343 -11.42 2.76 13.97
C PRO A 343 -10.53 2.64 12.73
N VAL A 344 -9.32 3.23 12.77
CA VAL A 344 -8.34 3.23 11.69
C VAL A 344 -7.15 2.37 12.06
N CYS A 345 -6.74 1.48 11.17
CA CYS A 345 -5.48 0.74 11.25
C CYS A 345 -4.79 0.70 9.89
N GLY A 346 -3.48 0.74 9.89
CA GLY A 346 -2.68 0.64 8.67
C GLY A 346 -1.22 1.00 8.90
N PHE A 347 -0.55 1.47 7.86
CA PHE A 347 0.85 1.85 7.97
C PHE A 347 1.32 2.75 6.82
N HIS A 348 2.54 3.30 6.96
CA HIS A 348 3.23 3.99 5.87
C HIS A 348 3.92 2.97 4.97
N THR A 349 3.63 3.05 3.68
CA THR A 349 3.87 2.04 2.65
C THR A 349 4.94 2.49 1.67
N PHE A 350 5.54 1.54 0.98
CA PHE A 350 6.38 1.78 -0.19
C PHE A 350 5.55 1.71 -1.49
N GLY A 351 4.51 2.56 -1.58
CA GLY A 351 3.57 2.61 -2.71
C GLY A 351 2.23 1.95 -2.40
N GLU A 352 1.16 2.55 -2.92
CA GLU A 352 -0.21 2.13 -2.74
C GLU A 352 -0.69 1.37 -3.98
N ILE A 353 -1.31 0.21 -3.78
CA ILE A 353 -1.97 -0.55 -4.85
C ILE A 353 -3.42 -0.10 -4.90
N PHE A 354 -3.86 0.35 -6.06
CA PHE A 354 -5.20 0.88 -6.18
C PHE A 354 -5.76 0.69 -7.59
N ARG A 355 -7.07 0.42 -7.67
CA ARG A 355 -7.81 0.38 -8.93
C ARG A 355 -8.38 1.73 -9.26
N GLN A 356 -8.10 2.24 -10.47
CA GLN A 356 -8.69 3.45 -10.98
C GLN A 356 -8.86 3.35 -12.51
N GLY A 357 -10.02 3.75 -13.04
CA GLY A 357 -10.31 3.65 -14.46
C GLY A 357 -10.24 2.22 -15.03
N GLY A 358 -10.63 1.23 -14.24
CA GLY A 358 -10.62 -0.18 -14.64
C GLY A 358 -9.26 -0.89 -14.50
N HIS A 359 -8.18 -0.17 -14.20
CA HIS A 359 -6.82 -0.71 -14.11
C HIS A 359 -6.28 -0.67 -12.68
N VAL A 360 -5.57 -1.74 -12.29
CA VAL A 360 -4.86 -1.82 -11.02
C VAL A 360 -3.40 -1.46 -11.24
N ASP A 361 -2.92 -0.46 -10.52
CA ASP A 361 -1.52 0.01 -10.64
C ASP A 361 -0.96 0.35 -9.26
N ILE A 362 0.36 0.59 -9.20
CA ILE A 362 1.02 1.15 -8.02
C ILE A 362 1.04 2.67 -8.14
N TYR A 363 0.60 3.29 -7.08
CA TYR A 363 0.64 4.72 -6.85
C TYR A 363 1.75 5.06 -5.87
N ASN A 364 2.37 6.21 -6.05
CA ASN A 364 3.33 6.77 -5.10
C ASN A 364 2.83 8.11 -4.59
N CYS A 365 3.29 8.52 -3.42
CA CYS A 365 2.92 9.80 -2.82
C CYS A 365 1.42 9.95 -2.54
N THR A 366 0.71 8.84 -2.40
CA THR A 366 -0.74 8.84 -2.18
C THR A 366 -1.11 8.41 -0.76
N TRP A 367 -2.36 8.61 -0.42
CA TRP A 367 -3.04 8.05 0.74
C TRP A 367 -4.26 7.30 0.23
N SER A 368 -4.50 6.09 0.72
CA SER A 368 -5.67 5.28 0.39
C SER A 368 -6.28 4.65 1.63
N ALA A 369 -7.57 4.48 1.62
CA ALA A 369 -8.32 3.74 2.63
C ALA A 369 -9.54 3.06 2.01
#